data_2097261ba9c11502516e27e7bbae67f9
#
_entry.id   2097261ba9c11502516e27e7bbae67f9
#
_cell.length_a   1.000
_cell.length_b   1.000
_cell.length_c   1.000
_cell.angle_alpha   90.00
_cell.angle_beta   90.00
_cell.angle_gamma   90.00
#
_symmetry.space_group_name_H-M   'P 1'
#
loop_
_entity.id
_entity.type
_entity.pdbx_description
1 polymer ?
#
loop_
_entity_poly.entity_id
_entity_poly.type
_entity_poly.pdbx_seq_one_letter_code
_entity_poly.pdbx_strand_id
1 'polypeptide(L)'
;MSIVRVNVKPDMLDDENLKFDQRPLKQPLFLNSVPKSGSHLLRNIIRMFVPVESQYQAEFIQHHFIQQHLAAFDPRRNMLSWGHLFFMEQFKPLLANVRHVVLVRDPYDWVLAQARFVVSNEFQVPGLDDIRRPDAPVESILNL
;
A
#
# COMPACT_ATOMS: atom_id res chain seq x y z
N MET A 1 11.68 10.97 -24.83
CA MET A 1 11.15 10.52 -23.53
C MET A 1 9.69 10.95 -23.44
N SER A 2 8.77 10.01 -23.49
CA SER A 2 7.33 10.30 -23.35
C SER A 2 7.01 10.40 -21.87
N ILE A 3 6.66 11.59 -21.39
CA ILE A 3 6.21 11.79 -20.02
C ILE A 3 4.76 11.29 -19.95
N VAL A 4 4.56 10.14 -19.34
CA VAL A 4 3.22 9.65 -19.03
C VAL A 4 2.62 10.60 -17.98
N ARG A 5 1.71 11.46 -18.39
CA ARG A 5 0.89 12.25 -17.46
C ARG A 5 -0.13 11.32 -16.82
N VAL A 6 0.15 10.88 -15.61
CA VAL A 6 -0.85 10.23 -14.78
C VAL A 6 -1.86 11.29 -14.35
N ASN A 7 -3.07 11.20 -14.86
CA ASN A 7 -4.18 12.06 -14.44
C ASN A 7 -4.67 11.55 -13.08
N VAL A 8 -4.04 12.02 -12.00
CA VAL A 8 -4.46 11.71 -10.64
C VAL A 8 -5.75 12.51 -10.39
N LYS A 9 -6.87 11.81 -10.20
CA LYS A 9 -8.11 12.44 -9.74
C LYS A 9 -7.85 13.06 -8.36
N PRO A 10 -8.42 14.24 -8.06
CA PRO A 10 -8.34 14.82 -6.72
C PRO A 10 -8.79 13.80 -5.67
N ASP A 11 -8.03 13.68 -4.60
CA ASP A 11 -8.42 12.84 -3.45
C ASP A 11 -9.45 13.61 -2.62
N MET A 12 -10.73 13.25 -2.78
CA MET A 12 -11.84 13.89 -2.05
C MET A 12 -12.00 13.36 -0.63
N LEU A 13 -11.18 12.38 -0.21
CA LEU A 13 -11.30 11.77 1.12
C LEU A 13 -11.00 12.76 2.24
N ASP A 14 -10.15 13.73 2.02
CA ASP A 14 -9.81 14.73 3.03
C ASP A 14 -11.01 15.64 3.35
N ASP A 15 -11.85 15.93 2.37
CA ASP A 15 -13.11 16.67 2.58
C ASP A 15 -14.18 15.77 3.23
N GLU A 16 -14.25 14.51 2.83
CA GLU A 16 -15.18 13.53 3.39
C GLU A 16 -14.86 13.19 4.85
N ASN A 17 -13.59 13.23 5.24
CA ASN A 17 -13.14 12.98 6.60
C ASN A 17 -13.84 13.87 7.62
N LEU A 18 -14.15 15.11 7.28
CA LEU A 18 -14.80 16.06 8.17
C LEU A 18 -16.21 15.65 8.60
N LYS A 19 -16.80 14.66 7.92
CA LYS A 19 -18.12 14.10 8.26
C LYS A 19 -18.07 13.05 9.38
N PHE A 20 -16.87 12.61 9.77
CA PHE A 20 -16.67 11.56 10.76
C PHE A 20 -16.02 12.10 12.04
N ASP A 21 -16.28 11.44 13.15
CA ASP A 21 -15.63 11.74 14.44
C ASP A 21 -14.16 11.31 14.37
N GLN A 22 -13.28 12.28 14.19
CA GLN A 22 -11.86 12.07 14.02
C GLN A 22 -11.15 12.06 15.37
N ARG A 23 -10.20 11.13 15.53
CA ARG A 23 -9.42 10.97 16.76
C ARG A 23 -7.93 10.98 16.45
N PRO A 24 -7.16 11.85 17.12
CA PRO A 24 -5.72 11.85 16.98
C PRO A 24 -5.14 10.53 17.49
N LEU A 25 -4.09 10.08 16.82
CA LEU A 25 -3.38 8.86 17.21
C LEU A 25 -2.54 9.11 18.46
N LYS A 26 -2.46 8.12 19.35
CA LYS A 26 -1.61 8.15 20.55
C LYS A 26 -0.21 7.58 20.31
N GLN A 27 -0.02 6.90 19.19
CA GLN A 27 1.24 6.32 18.73
C GLN A 27 1.18 6.15 17.21
N PRO A 28 2.31 6.01 16.51
CA PRO A 28 2.30 5.75 15.07
C PRO A 28 1.49 4.50 14.74
N LEU A 29 0.69 4.57 13.69
CA LEU A 29 -0.13 3.45 13.19
C LEU A 29 0.28 3.14 11.76
N PHE A 30 0.71 1.90 11.52
CA PHE A 30 1.10 1.45 10.19
C PHE A 30 0.14 0.37 9.67
N LEU A 31 -0.46 0.66 8.52
CA LEU A 31 -1.31 -0.30 7.81
C LEU A 31 -0.41 -1.13 6.88
N ASN A 32 -0.03 -2.30 7.36
CA ASN A 32 0.81 -3.22 6.61
C ASN A 32 -0.06 -4.24 5.87
N SER A 33 0.14 -4.39 4.59
CA SER A 33 -0.69 -5.29 3.80
C SER A 33 0.13 -6.06 2.78
N VAL A 34 -0.31 -7.28 2.51
CA VAL A 34 0.14 -8.00 1.33
C VAL A 34 -0.39 -7.26 0.10
N PRO A 35 0.41 -7.04 -0.96
CA PRO A 35 -0.07 -6.45 -2.20
C PRO A 35 -1.35 -7.16 -2.69
N LYS A 36 -2.29 -6.41 -3.26
CA LYS A 36 -3.57 -6.96 -3.76
C LYS A 36 -4.51 -7.59 -2.71
N SER A 37 -4.30 -7.31 -1.43
CA SER A 37 -5.21 -7.75 -0.35
C SER A 37 -6.34 -6.77 -0.04
N GLY A 38 -6.42 -5.62 -0.70
CA GLY A 38 -7.40 -4.57 -0.42
C GLY A 38 -6.83 -3.36 0.33
N SER A 39 -5.52 -3.13 0.21
CA SER A 39 -4.76 -2.09 0.91
C SER A 39 -5.35 -0.69 0.77
N HIS A 40 -5.79 -0.32 -0.45
CA HIS A 40 -6.41 0.98 -0.70
C HIS A 40 -7.73 1.14 0.04
N LEU A 41 -8.57 0.10 0.09
CA LEU A 41 -9.84 0.13 0.81
C LEU A 41 -9.60 0.32 2.31
N LEU A 42 -8.71 -0.49 2.91
CA LEU A 42 -8.37 -0.36 4.32
C LEU A 42 -7.83 1.04 4.65
N ARG A 43 -6.88 1.53 3.85
CA ARG A 43 -6.33 2.88 3.99
C ARG A 43 -7.43 3.93 3.98
N ASN A 44 -8.32 3.88 2.99
CA ASN A 44 -9.37 4.87 2.83
C ASN A 44 -10.37 4.84 4.00
N ILE A 45 -10.73 3.66 4.49
CA ILE A 45 -11.59 3.52 5.67
C ILE A 45 -10.94 4.14 6.90
N ILE A 46 -9.68 3.81 7.19
CA ILE A 46 -9.02 4.30 8.41
C ILE A 46 -8.77 5.82 8.33
N ARG A 47 -8.45 6.34 7.14
CA ARG A 47 -8.28 7.78 6.92
C ARG A 47 -9.53 8.59 7.29
N MET A 48 -10.72 8.04 7.18
CA MET A 48 -11.96 8.74 7.57
C MET A 48 -12.05 9.03 9.07
N PHE A 49 -11.29 8.34 9.91
CA PHE A 49 -11.33 8.48 11.38
C PHE A 49 -10.07 9.10 11.98
N VAL A 50 -9.10 9.48 11.16
CA VAL A 50 -7.82 10.07 11.59
C VAL A 50 -7.69 11.46 10.97
N PRO A 51 -7.37 12.51 11.77
CA PRO A 51 -7.15 13.86 11.25
C PRO A 51 -6.13 13.91 10.11
N VAL A 52 -6.38 14.75 9.12
CA VAL A 52 -5.55 14.84 7.90
C VAL A 52 -4.09 15.16 8.24
N GLU A 53 -3.86 16.05 9.20
CA GLU A 53 -2.51 16.41 9.67
C GLU A 53 -1.75 15.24 10.33
N SER A 54 -2.47 14.19 10.76
CA SER A 54 -1.89 12.96 11.29
C SER A 54 -1.74 11.86 10.25
N GLN A 55 -2.02 12.14 8.98
CA GLN A 55 -1.85 11.20 7.88
C GLN A 55 -0.54 11.44 7.14
N TYR A 56 0.22 10.38 6.91
CA TYR A 56 1.44 10.41 6.11
C TYR A 56 1.06 10.34 4.63
N GLN A 57 1.10 11.47 3.93
CA GLN A 57 0.58 11.61 2.56
C GLN A 57 1.49 11.02 1.45
N ALA A 58 2.54 10.26 1.82
CA ALA A 58 3.39 9.60 0.85
C ALA A 58 2.68 8.40 0.21
N GLU A 59 3.28 7.90 -0.87
CA GLU A 59 2.91 6.65 -1.49
C GLU A 59 3.05 5.45 -0.53
N PHE A 60 2.63 4.26 -0.97
CA PHE A 60 2.82 3.04 -0.21
C PHE A 60 4.30 2.80 0.09
N ILE A 61 4.64 2.75 1.38
CA ILE A 61 6.00 2.52 1.85
C ILE A 61 6.41 1.09 1.51
N GLN A 62 7.49 0.98 0.74
CA GLN A 62 8.10 -0.29 0.35
C GLN A 62 9.36 -0.53 1.19
N HIS A 63 9.69 -1.79 1.43
CA HIS A 63 10.86 -2.13 2.26
C HIS A 63 12.18 -1.56 1.71
N HIS A 64 12.34 -1.48 0.40
CA HIS A 64 13.55 -0.91 -0.24
C HIS A 64 13.74 0.58 0.01
N PHE A 65 12.65 1.30 0.29
CA PHE A 65 12.66 2.76 0.45
C PHE A 65 12.34 3.21 1.88
N ILE A 66 12.30 2.29 2.84
CA ILE A 66 11.90 2.59 4.22
C ILE A 66 12.71 3.73 4.85
N GLN A 67 13.99 3.85 4.49
CA GLN A 67 14.88 4.91 4.99
C GLN A 67 14.44 6.32 4.58
N GLN A 68 13.68 6.44 3.49
CA GLN A 68 13.14 7.72 3.03
C GLN A 68 11.88 8.13 3.81
N HIS A 69 11.30 7.20 4.57
CA HIS A 69 10.02 7.34 5.24
C HIS A 69 10.10 7.23 6.77
N LEU A 70 11.28 7.43 7.38
CA LEU A 70 11.47 7.30 8.82
C LEU A 70 10.55 8.20 9.63
N ALA A 71 10.18 9.36 9.09
CA ALA A 71 9.25 10.29 9.72
C ALA A 71 7.84 9.69 9.96
N ALA A 72 7.43 8.69 9.17
CA ALA A 72 6.17 7.99 9.34
C ALA A 72 6.13 7.15 10.63
N PHE A 73 7.28 6.76 11.14
CA PHE A 73 7.45 5.89 12.31
C PHE A 73 7.94 6.65 13.55
N ASP A 74 8.10 7.96 13.47
CA ASP A 74 8.53 8.80 14.60
C ASP A 74 7.42 8.84 15.68
N PRO A 75 7.68 8.32 16.91
CA PRO A 75 6.68 8.28 17.97
C PRO A 75 6.26 9.65 18.48
N ARG A 76 7.00 10.72 18.14
CA ARG A 76 6.62 12.10 18.48
C ARG A 76 5.57 12.67 17.52
N ARG A 77 5.42 12.10 16.35
CA ARG A 77 4.51 12.59 15.30
C ARG A 77 3.18 11.85 15.26
N ASN A 78 3.14 10.61 15.76
CA ASN A 78 1.93 9.78 15.82
C ASN A 78 1.17 9.72 14.48
N MET A 79 1.90 9.42 13.39
CA MET A 79 1.35 9.42 12.04
C MET A 79 0.64 8.11 11.72
N LEU A 80 -0.45 8.20 10.93
CA LEU A 80 -1.00 7.08 10.16
C LEU A 80 -0.19 6.93 8.88
N SER A 81 0.34 5.75 8.62
CA SER A 81 1.06 5.42 7.39
C SER A 81 0.66 4.05 6.87
N TRP A 82 1.04 3.74 5.65
CA TRP A 82 0.66 2.50 4.96
C TRP A 82 1.76 1.99 4.04
N GLY A 83 1.78 0.69 3.81
CA GLY A 83 2.80 0.11 2.94
C GLY A 83 2.73 -1.40 2.82
N HIS A 84 3.77 -1.93 2.20
CA HIS A 84 4.01 -3.35 1.97
C HIS A 84 5.40 -3.70 2.53
N LEU A 85 5.48 -3.80 3.86
CA LEU A 85 6.73 -4.15 4.54
C LEU A 85 6.74 -5.64 4.88
N PHE A 86 7.83 -6.30 4.52
CA PHE A 86 8.12 -7.62 5.06
C PHE A 86 8.61 -7.49 6.51
N PHE A 87 8.20 -8.39 7.39
CA PHE A 87 8.67 -8.45 8.77
C PHE A 87 10.09 -9.00 8.80
N MET A 88 11.06 -8.10 8.68
CA MET A 88 12.49 -8.43 8.72
C MET A 88 13.09 -7.97 10.04
N GLU A 89 13.99 -8.78 10.60
CA GLU A 89 14.68 -8.48 11.87
C GLU A 89 15.29 -7.09 11.92
N GLN A 90 15.89 -6.65 10.82
CA GLN A 90 16.52 -5.33 10.72
C GLN A 90 15.57 -4.16 10.92
N PHE A 91 14.27 -4.34 10.75
CA PHE A 91 13.27 -3.28 10.95
C PHE A 91 12.66 -3.29 12.36
N LYS A 92 12.94 -4.30 13.17
CA LYS A 92 12.41 -4.37 14.54
C LYS A 92 12.64 -3.11 15.37
N PRO A 93 13.85 -2.52 15.42
CA PRO A 93 14.08 -1.32 16.21
C PRO A 93 13.22 -0.13 15.76
N LEU A 94 13.07 0.03 14.43
CA LEU A 94 12.28 1.10 13.85
C LEU A 94 10.79 0.95 14.16
N LEU A 95 10.29 -0.28 14.15
CA LEU A 95 8.88 -0.60 14.25
C LEU A 95 8.42 -0.93 15.69
N ALA A 96 9.33 -0.96 16.65
CA ALA A 96 9.06 -1.38 18.02
C ALA A 96 7.96 -0.56 18.72
N ASN A 97 7.84 0.72 18.41
CA ASN A 97 6.86 1.64 18.99
C ASN A 97 5.71 1.97 18.03
N VAL A 98 5.57 1.21 16.95
CA VAL A 98 4.55 1.41 15.93
C VAL A 98 3.45 0.37 16.12
N ARG A 99 2.21 0.80 16.18
CA ARG A 99 1.06 -0.12 16.14
C ARG A 99 0.86 -0.57 14.69
N HIS A 100 0.62 -1.86 14.52
CA HIS A 100 0.40 -2.45 13.20
C HIS A 100 -1.04 -2.92 13.05
N VAL A 101 -1.62 -2.63 11.89
CA VAL A 101 -2.77 -3.36 11.36
C VAL A 101 -2.28 -4.15 10.16
N VAL A 102 -2.39 -5.47 10.22
CA VAL A 102 -1.93 -6.36 9.14
C VAL A 102 -3.13 -6.83 8.35
N LEU A 103 -3.13 -6.53 7.05
CA LEU A 103 -4.15 -6.99 6.13
C LEU A 103 -3.60 -8.13 5.27
N VAL A 104 -4.23 -9.28 5.40
CA VAL A 104 -3.97 -10.47 4.58
C VAL A 104 -5.23 -10.83 3.80
N ARG A 105 -5.07 -11.66 2.81
CA ARG A 105 -6.16 -12.17 1.99
C ARG A 105 -6.07 -13.69 1.93
N ASP A 106 -7.19 -14.36 1.65
CA ASP A 106 -7.17 -15.78 1.34
C ASP A 106 -6.15 -16.09 0.23
N PRO A 107 -5.27 -17.09 0.41
CA PRO A 107 -4.19 -17.35 -0.54
C PRO A 107 -4.67 -17.62 -1.97
N TYR A 108 -5.77 -18.34 -2.16
CA TYR A 108 -6.32 -18.63 -3.48
C TYR A 108 -6.84 -17.36 -4.17
N ASP A 109 -7.61 -16.56 -3.43
CA ASP A 109 -8.09 -15.26 -3.91
C ASP A 109 -6.93 -14.30 -4.21
N TRP A 110 -5.86 -14.38 -3.42
CA TRP A 110 -4.68 -13.55 -3.63
C TRP A 110 -3.96 -13.91 -4.92
N VAL A 111 -3.75 -15.21 -5.20
CA VAL A 111 -3.14 -15.69 -6.45
C VAL A 111 -3.94 -15.19 -7.66
N LEU A 112 -5.27 -15.31 -7.61
CA LEU A 112 -6.14 -14.82 -8.68
C LEU A 112 -6.04 -13.28 -8.85
N ALA A 113 -5.94 -12.54 -7.74
CA ALA A 113 -5.79 -11.08 -7.79
C ALA A 113 -4.43 -10.66 -8.36
N GLN A 114 -3.37 -11.38 -8.05
CA GLN A 114 -2.04 -11.16 -8.61
C GLN A 114 -2.01 -11.47 -10.11
N ALA A 115 -2.54 -12.63 -10.52
CA ALA A 115 -2.61 -12.99 -11.93
C ALA A 115 -3.35 -11.92 -12.74
N ARG A 116 -4.53 -11.47 -12.27
CA ARG A 116 -5.29 -10.39 -12.92
C ARG A 116 -4.50 -9.09 -13.01
N PHE A 117 -3.74 -8.77 -11.99
CA PHE A 117 -2.91 -7.55 -11.98
C PHE A 117 -1.76 -7.63 -12.98
N VAL A 118 -1.07 -8.76 -13.03
CA VAL A 118 0.05 -8.99 -13.96
C VAL A 118 -0.43 -8.93 -15.41
N VAL A 119 -1.60 -9.54 -15.72
CA VAL A 119 -2.14 -9.50 -17.09
C VAL A 119 -2.89 -8.20 -17.42
N SER A 120 -3.15 -7.35 -16.44
CA SER A 120 -3.76 -6.04 -16.67
C SER A 120 -2.74 -5.07 -17.29
N ASN A 121 -3.25 -4.10 -18.08
CA ASN A 121 -2.40 -3.06 -18.66
C ASN A 121 -1.87 -2.05 -17.64
N GLU A 122 -2.20 -2.20 -16.37
CA GLU A 122 -1.78 -1.31 -15.27
C GLU A 122 -0.33 -1.55 -14.86
N PHE A 123 0.21 -2.75 -15.15
CA PHE A 123 1.57 -3.13 -14.76
C PHE A 123 2.43 -3.33 -15.99
N GLN A 124 3.31 -2.38 -16.27
CA GLN A 124 4.23 -2.43 -17.39
C GLN A 124 5.62 -2.87 -16.92
N VAL A 125 5.93 -4.14 -17.08
CA VAL A 125 7.29 -4.68 -16.88
C VAL A 125 7.76 -5.25 -18.20
N PRO A 126 9.02 -5.00 -18.61
CA PRO A 126 9.60 -5.62 -19.79
C PRO A 126 9.45 -7.15 -19.73
N GLY A 127 8.98 -7.76 -20.82
CA GLY A 127 8.76 -9.22 -20.92
C GLY A 127 7.35 -9.68 -20.52
N LEU A 128 6.50 -8.85 -19.93
CA LEU A 128 5.12 -9.23 -19.60
C LEU A 128 4.18 -9.25 -20.82
N ASP A 129 4.56 -8.62 -21.90
CA ASP A 129 3.73 -8.60 -23.13
C ASP A 129 3.51 -9.99 -23.70
N ASP A 130 4.48 -10.89 -23.53
CA ASP A 130 4.36 -12.29 -23.98
C ASP A 130 3.36 -13.10 -23.14
N ILE A 131 3.18 -12.73 -21.85
CA ILE A 131 2.29 -13.42 -20.92
C ILE A 131 0.84 -12.88 -21.04
N ARG A 132 0.67 -11.68 -21.56
CA ARG A 132 -0.64 -11.05 -21.79
C ARG A 132 -1.38 -11.59 -23.02
N ARG A 133 -0.75 -12.40 -23.81
CA ARG A 133 -1.41 -13.02 -24.96
C ARG A 133 -2.52 -13.99 -24.48
N PRO A 134 -3.67 -14.03 -25.16
CA PRO A 134 -4.75 -14.95 -24.83
C PRO A 134 -4.35 -16.43 -24.86
N ASP A 135 -3.28 -16.74 -25.58
CA ASP A 135 -2.72 -18.08 -25.78
C ASP A 135 -1.45 -18.35 -24.96
N ALA A 136 -1.10 -17.44 -24.04
CA ALA A 136 0.08 -17.63 -23.20
C ALA A 136 -0.04 -18.91 -22.34
N PRO A 137 0.98 -19.77 -22.33
CA PRO A 137 0.97 -20.96 -21.48
C PRO A 137 0.86 -20.59 -20.00
N VAL A 138 0.10 -21.35 -19.24
CA VAL A 138 -0.07 -21.13 -17.79
C VAL A 138 1.27 -21.18 -17.06
N GLU A 139 2.20 -22.03 -17.54
CA GLU A 139 3.56 -22.14 -17.02
C GLU A 139 4.34 -20.81 -17.09
N SER A 140 4.09 -20.00 -18.10
CA SER A 140 4.73 -18.69 -18.24
C SER A 140 4.27 -17.69 -17.17
N ILE A 141 3.05 -17.86 -16.64
CA ILE A 141 2.48 -17.04 -15.57
C ILE A 141 3.00 -17.49 -14.20
N LEU A 142 3.27 -18.78 -14.05
CA LEU A 142 3.73 -19.38 -12.79
C LEU A 142 5.23 -19.19 -12.53
N ASN A 143 6.00 -18.83 -13.55
CA ASN A 143 7.45 -18.66 -13.48
C ASN A 143 7.89 -17.17 -13.31
N LEU A 144 6.97 -16.30 -12.96
CA LEU A 144 7.22 -14.89 -12.59
C LEU A 144 7.53 -14.76 -11.10
#